data_3e763e29712bebc556415a8b80addd61
#
_entry.id   3e763e29712bebc556415a8b80addd61
#
_cell.length_a   1.000
_cell.length_b   1.000
_cell.length_c   1.000
_cell.angle_alpha   90.00
_cell.angle_beta   90.00
_cell.angle_gamma   90.00
#
_symmetry.space_group_name_H-M   'P 1'
#
loop_
_entity.id
_entity.type
_entity.pdbx_description
1 polymer ?
#
loop_
_entity_poly.entity_id
_entity_poly.type
_entity_poly.pdbx_seq_one_letter_code
_entity_poly.pdbx_strand_id
1 'polypeptide(L)'
;MKSFELKSDIKAHLRQLIPNTAKEHNIVPDVIFTLTGKEMLDVPVFLEAFPKANIICIERNKEDFKSIVQQGGVTIFNTTVSDYASFNLHSPHHGIIFLDYLGGLDQDKLQDIMTFISNPNLVRPDQKTVLALTFQKANRQGKDRVLDLVKEIWDEGEIVNDIKSATGVMITNLCKIRSKVTAVEYLEYKNNNSSSPMYFMLFVLE
;
A
#
# COMPACT_ATOMS: atom_id res chain seq x y z
N MET A 1 3.09 12.36 18.88
CA MET A 1 2.34 12.49 17.59
C MET A 1 1.05 11.72 17.75
N LYS A 2 -0.11 12.33 17.58
CA LYS A 2 -1.39 11.59 17.70
C LYS A 2 -1.50 10.60 16.56
N SER A 3 -1.80 9.34 16.85
CA SER A 3 -2.09 8.31 15.85
C SER A 3 -3.19 8.78 14.90
N PHE A 4 -2.91 8.77 13.60
CA PHE A 4 -3.86 9.18 12.56
C PHE A 4 -4.77 8.04 12.09
N GLU A 5 -4.77 6.91 12.77
CA GLU A 5 -5.78 5.86 12.56
C GLU A 5 -7.15 6.32 13.01
N LEU A 6 -7.79 7.15 12.18
CA LEU A 6 -9.13 7.61 12.46
C LEU A 6 -10.15 6.53 12.09
N LYS A 7 -10.97 6.17 13.07
CA LYS A 7 -12.18 5.37 12.91
C LYS A 7 -13.20 6.17 12.09
N SER A 8 -12.97 6.36 10.80
CA SER A 8 -13.98 6.92 9.91
C SER A 8 -14.66 5.78 9.18
N ASP A 9 -15.98 5.87 8.98
CA ASP A 9 -16.78 4.88 8.25
C ASP A 9 -16.17 4.59 6.86
N ILE A 10 -15.61 5.63 6.23
CA ILE A 10 -14.96 5.48 4.93
C ILE A 10 -13.69 4.63 4.99
N LYS A 11 -12.83 4.82 6.00
CA LYS A 11 -11.63 3.98 6.16
C LYS A 11 -11.99 2.53 6.49
N ALA A 12 -13.04 2.31 7.27
CA ALA A 12 -13.54 0.97 7.52
C ALA A 12 -14.02 0.30 6.23
N HIS A 13 -14.78 1.03 5.40
CA HIS A 13 -15.20 0.56 4.09
C HIS A 13 -14.02 0.23 3.17
N LEU A 14 -13.01 1.10 3.07
CA LEU A 14 -11.81 0.88 2.25
C LEU A 14 -11.04 -0.37 2.69
N ARG A 15 -10.92 -0.63 4.00
CA ARG A 15 -10.29 -1.85 4.53
C ARG A 15 -11.06 -3.11 4.11
N GLN A 16 -12.40 -3.05 4.01
CA GLN A 16 -13.22 -4.17 3.54
C GLN A 16 -13.12 -4.40 2.02
N LEU A 17 -12.91 -3.36 1.23
CA LEU A 17 -12.74 -3.52 -0.22
C LEU A 17 -11.54 -4.41 -0.57
N ILE A 18 -10.45 -4.34 0.20
CA ILE A 18 -9.23 -5.09 -0.08
C ILE A 18 -9.46 -6.61 -0.04
N PRO A 19 -9.95 -7.21 1.07
CA PRO A 19 -10.21 -8.63 1.10
C PRO A 19 -11.37 -9.06 0.19
N ASN A 20 -12.37 -8.20 -0.05
CA ASN A 20 -13.45 -8.50 -1.00
C ASN A 20 -12.89 -8.63 -2.42
N THR A 21 -12.05 -7.70 -2.86
CA THR A 21 -11.37 -7.78 -4.15
C THR A 21 -10.52 -9.06 -4.27
N ALA A 22 -9.78 -9.42 -3.22
CA ALA A 22 -9.03 -10.66 -3.24
C ALA A 22 -9.93 -11.88 -3.45
N LYS A 23 -11.07 -11.95 -2.75
CA LYS A 23 -12.06 -13.03 -2.93
C LYS A 23 -12.67 -13.06 -4.32
N GLU A 24 -13.06 -11.91 -4.87
CA GLU A 24 -13.63 -11.77 -6.22
C GLU A 24 -12.66 -12.24 -7.32
N HIS A 25 -11.37 -12.02 -7.10
CA HIS A 25 -10.31 -12.46 -8.02
C HIS A 25 -9.72 -13.83 -7.71
N ASN A 26 -10.32 -14.59 -6.75
CA ASN A 26 -9.89 -15.91 -6.30
C ASN A 26 -8.45 -15.92 -5.75
N ILE A 27 -8.06 -14.85 -5.06
CA ILE A 27 -6.76 -14.73 -4.40
C ILE A 27 -6.91 -15.20 -2.94
N VAL A 28 -6.18 -16.26 -2.60
CA VAL A 28 -6.06 -16.75 -1.22
C VAL A 28 -4.64 -16.44 -0.76
N PRO A 29 -4.42 -15.39 0.04
CA PRO A 29 -3.09 -14.97 0.42
C PRO A 29 -2.45 -15.93 1.43
N ASP A 30 -1.20 -16.33 1.21
CA ASP A 30 -0.35 -16.94 2.24
C ASP A 30 0.13 -15.87 3.21
N VAL A 31 0.49 -14.71 2.65
CA VAL A 31 0.96 -13.54 3.38
C VAL A 31 0.14 -12.32 3.01
N ILE A 32 -0.23 -11.56 4.04
CA ILE A 32 -0.79 -10.22 3.93
C ILE A 32 0.22 -9.26 4.52
N PHE A 33 0.69 -8.32 3.70
CA PHE A 33 1.64 -7.29 4.11
C PHE A 33 0.92 -5.96 4.32
N THR A 34 1.14 -5.32 5.47
CA THR A 34 0.48 -4.04 5.78
C THR A 34 1.37 -3.09 6.56
N LEU A 35 1.16 -1.78 6.33
CA LEU A 35 1.64 -0.71 7.19
C LEU A 35 0.54 -0.41 8.19
N THR A 36 0.52 -1.15 9.28
CA THR A 36 -0.51 -0.94 10.30
C THR A 36 -0.04 0.12 11.32
N GLY A 37 -0.96 0.97 11.75
CA GLY A 37 -0.69 1.83 12.91
C GLY A 37 -0.87 1.07 14.22
N LYS A 38 -0.57 1.72 15.34
CA LYS A 38 -0.59 1.12 16.68
C LYS A 38 -1.94 0.51 17.10
N GLU A 39 -3.03 0.94 16.49
CA GLU A 39 -4.39 0.41 16.78
C GLU A 39 -4.73 -0.83 15.95
N MET A 40 -3.90 -1.18 14.96
CA MET A 40 -4.02 -2.39 14.13
C MET A 40 -5.42 -2.61 13.54
N LEU A 41 -6.10 -1.52 13.11
CA LEU A 41 -7.52 -1.56 12.70
C LEU A 41 -7.79 -2.36 11.42
N ASP A 42 -6.78 -2.63 10.60
CA ASP A 42 -6.82 -3.44 9.39
C ASP A 42 -6.64 -4.94 9.69
N VAL A 43 -5.89 -5.28 10.73
CA VAL A 43 -5.56 -6.66 11.09
C VAL A 43 -6.80 -7.53 11.37
N PRO A 44 -7.79 -7.11 12.18
CA PRO A 44 -9.00 -7.90 12.39
C PRO A 44 -9.78 -8.16 11.10
N VAL A 45 -9.83 -7.19 10.19
CA VAL A 45 -10.50 -7.31 8.89
C VAL A 45 -9.84 -8.39 8.03
N PHE A 46 -8.52 -8.42 8.01
CA PHE A 46 -7.77 -9.43 7.26
C PHE A 46 -7.87 -10.82 7.90
N LEU A 47 -7.79 -10.93 9.22
CA LEU A 47 -7.93 -12.20 9.93
C LEU A 47 -9.33 -12.81 9.79
N GLU A 48 -10.38 -11.99 9.79
CA GLU A 48 -11.75 -12.44 9.52
C GLU A 48 -11.89 -12.99 8.10
N ALA A 49 -11.30 -12.28 7.12
CA ALA A 49 -11.39 -12.68 5.72
C ALA A 49 -10.51 -13.89 5.37
N PHE A 50 -9.33 -13.98 5.97
CA PHE A 50 -8.28 -14.96 5.68
C PHE A 50 -7.60 -15.47 6.97
N PRO A 51 -8.28 -16.29 7.77
CA PRO A 51 -7.81 -16.70 9.11
C PRO A 51 -6.52 -17.53 9.13
N LYS A 52 -6.09 -18.03 7.97
CA LYS A 52 -4.85 -18.81 7.82
C LYS A 52 -3.68 -18.00 7.27
N ALA A 53 -3.92 -16.77 6.83
CA ALA A 53 -2.87 -15.93 6.28
C ALA A 53 -1.93 -15.45 7.40
N ASN A 54 -0.63 -15.40 7.10
CA ASN A 54 0.34 -14.74 7.96
C ASN A 54 0.30 -13.23 7.70
N ILE A 55 -0.03 -12.44 8.72
CA ILE A 55 -0.02 -10.98 8.60
C ILE A 55 1.36 -10.47 9.01
N ILE A 56 2.01 -9.77 8.08
CA ILE A 56 3.30 -9.12 8.28
C ILE A 56 3.09 -7.61 8.31
N CYS A 57 3.53 -7.00 9.41
CA CYS A 57 3.46 -5.56 9.63
C CYS A 57 4.85 -4.94 9.62
N ILE A 58 4.94 -3.73 9.09
CA ILE A 58 6.13 -2.89 9.21
C ILE A 58 5.76 -1.64 9.99
N GLU A 59 6.55 -1.34 11.01
CA GLU A 59 6.43 -0.10 11.77
C GLU A 59 7.82 0.47 12.09
N ARG A 60 8.06 1.67 11.58
CA ARG A 60 9.34 2.37 11.72
C ARG A 60 9.46 3.11 13.05
N ASN A 61 8.33 3.56 13.60
CA ASN A 61 8.31 4.23 14.90
C ASN A 61 8.49 3.20 16.03
N LYS A 62 9.54 3.36 16.82
CA LYS A 62 9.88 2.41 17.90
C LYS A 62 8.82 2.28 18.99
N GLU A 63 8.08 3.35 19.29
CA GLU A 63 7.05 3.31 20.33
C GLU A 63 5.80 2.59 19.83
N ASP A 64 5.38 2.89 18.59
CA ASP A 64 4.25 2.20 17.96
C ASP A 64 4.58 0.72 17.70
N PHE A 65 5.83 0.40 17.28
CA PHE A 65 6.33 -0.98 17.17
C PHE A 65 6.19 -1.75 18.49
N LYS A 66 6.65 -1.18 19.62
CA LYS A 66 6.51 -1.82 20.94
C LYS A 66 5.05 -2.07 21.31
N SER A 67 4.17 -1.11 21.02
CA SER A 67 2.73 -1.24 21.26
C SER A 67 2.12 -2.40 20.46
N ILE A 68 2.48 -2.55 19.19
CA ILE A 68 1.99 -3.63 18.32
C ILE A 68 2.53 -4.99 18.79
N VAL A 69 3.82 -5.07 19.14
CA VAL A 69 4.41 -6.30 19.71
C VAL A 69 3.65 -6.78 20.94
N GLN A 70 3.25 -5.86 21.83
CA GLN A 70 2.49 -6.20 23.04
C GLN A 70 1.08 -6.71 22.75
N GLN A 71 0.45 -6.27 21.67
CA GLN A 71 -0.86 -6.74 21.26
C GLN A 71 -0.81 -8.16 20.67
N GLY A 72 0.27 -8.51 19.99
CA GLY A 72 0.45 -9.81 19.35
C GLY A 72 -0.44 -10.03 18.12
N GLY A 73 -0.51 -11.27 17.66
CA GLY A 73 -1.39 -11.68 16.55
C GLY A 73 -0.83 -11.42 15.15
N VAL A 74 0.32 -10.79 15.02
CA VAL A 74 0.99 -10.50 13.73
C VAL A 74 2.50 -10.71 13.84
N THR A 75 3.14 -10.93 12.69
CA THR A 75 4.61 -10.82 12.58
C THR A 75 4.95 -9.36 12.28
N ILE A 76 5.78 -8.74 13.10
CA ILE A 76 6.12 -7.33 12.92
C ILE A 76 7.63 -7.10 12.86
N PHE A 77 8.06 -6.18 11.99
CA PHE A 77 9.44 -5.75 11.85
C PHE A 77 9.58 -4.24 12.07
N ASN A 78 10.59 -3.84 12.84
CA ASN A 78 10.96 -2.42 13.00
C ASN A 78 11.98 -2.03 11.93
N THR A 79 11.50 -1.80 10.72
CA THR A 79 12.32 -1.52 9.54
C THR A 79 11.56 -0.65 8.54
N THR A 80 12.14 -0.37 7.37
CA THR A 80 11.44 0.24 6.24
C THR A 80 10.86 -0.84 5.32
N VAL A 81 9.93 -0.45 4.45
CA VAL A 81 9.36 -1.36 3.43
C VAL A 81 10.43 -1.79 2.46
N SER A 82 11.29 -0.86 2.00
CA SER A 82 12.40 -1.16 1.08
C SER A 82 13.41 -2.13 1.69
N ASP A 83 13.77 -1.95 2.96
CA ASP A 83 14.69 -2.86 3.64
C ASP A 83 14.06 -4.26 3.77
N TYR A 84 12.80 -4.33 4.24
CA TYR A 84 12.08 -5.59 4.30
C TYR A 84 12.06 -6.30 2.93
N ALA A 85 11.70 -5.57 1.88
CA ALA A 85 11.62 -6.12 0.53
C ALA A 85 13.00 -6.58 -0.01
N SER A 86 14.07 -5.90 0.37
CA SER A 86 15.44 -6.24 -0.06
C SER A 86 16.00 -7.49 0.62
N PHE A 87 15.62 -7.74 1.87
CA PHE A 87 16.19 -8.85 2.66
C PHE A 87 15.38 -10.15 2.58
N ASN A 88 14.10 -10.11 2.17
CA ASN A 88 13.25 -11.29 2.14
C ASN A 88 13.31 -12.03 0.78
N LEU A 89 14.40 -12.76 0.57
CA LEU A 89 14.64 -13.52 -0.67
C LEU A 89 13.88 -14.86 -0.76
N HIS A 90 13.30 -15.35 0.33
CA HIS A 90 12.63 -16.66 0.41
C HIS A 90 11.27 -16.57 1.10
N SER A 91 10.59 -15.44 1.01
CA SER A 91 9.26 -15.27 1.59
C SER A 91 8.19 -16.03 0.80
N PRO A 92 7.15 -16.55 1.46
CA PRO A 92 5.93 -16.93 0.77
C PRO A 92 5.36 -15.77 -0.04
N HIS A 93 4.53 -16.11 -1.05
CA HIS A 93 3.90 -15.08 -1.89
C HIS A 93 3.02 -14.12 -1.08
N HIS A 94 3.19 -12.82 -1.33
CA HIS A 94 2.37 -11.78 -0.73
C HIS A 94 1.12 -11.57 -1.59
N GLY A 95 0.04 -12.26 -1.24
CA GLY A 95 -1.22 -12.19 -1.98
C GLY A 95 -1.97 -10.88 -1.78
N ILE A 96 -1.73 -10.18 -0.67
CA ILE A 96 -2.26 -8.84 -0.39
C ILE A 96 -1.13 -7.95 0.13
N ILE A 97 -1.03 -6.75 -0.44
CA ILE A 97 -0.09 -5.71 -0.04
C ILE A 97 -0.90 -4.43 0.19
N PHE A 98 -0.94 -3.96 1.44
CA PHE A 98 -1.62 -2.73 1.81
C PHE A 98 -0.64 -1.72 2.39
N LEU A 99 -0.38 -0.64 1.66
CA LEU A 99 0.54 0.42 2.05
C LEU A 99 -0.26 1.69 2.40
N ASP A 100 -0.66 1.81 3.67
CA ASP A 100 -1.38 2.98 4.22
C ASP A 100 -0.38 4.06 4.66
N TYR A 101 0.12 4.84 3.71
CA TYR A 101 1.10 5.86 3.98
C TYR A 101 0.51 7.11 4.63
N LEU A 102 1.23 7.65 5.60
CA LEU A 102 1.00 9.00 6.10
C LEU A 102 1.69 10.03 5.18
N GLY A 103 0.97 11.11 4.87
CA GLY A 103 1.50 12.18 4.00
C GLY A 103 1.39 11.89 2.50
N GLY A 104 1.95 12.77 1.71
CA GLY A 104 1.94 12.68 0.24
C GLY A 104 2.85 11.57 -0.29
N LEU A 105 2.67 11.22 -1.55
CA LEU A 105 3.58 10.34 -2.27
C LEU A 105 4.89 11.08 -2.53
N ASP A 106 5.97 10.63 -1.94
CA ASP A 106 7.34 11.15 -2.07
C ASP A 106 8.27 10.07 -2.63
N GLN A 107 9.54 10.43 -2.80
CA GLN A 107 10.53 9.53 -3.38
C GLN A 107 10.73 8.25 -2.57
N ASP A 108 10.75 8.36 -1.23
CA ASP A 108 10.94 7.19 -0.36
C ASP A 108 9.79 6.19 -0.52
N LYS A 109 8.55 6.68 -0.55
CA LYS A 109 7.37 5.84 -0.76
C LYS A 109 7.31 5.22 -2.15
N LEU A 110 7.73 5.99 -3.16
CA LEU A 110 7.87 5.44 -4.52
C LEU A 110 8.92 4.32 -4.55
N GLN A 111 10.06 4.53 -3.91
CA GLN A 111 11.08 3.50 -3.78
C GLN A 111 10.57 2.26 -3.05
N ASP A 112 9.82 2.43 -1.97
CA ASP A 112 9.17 1.34 -1.24
C ASP A 112 8.28 0.52 -2.17
N ILE A 113 7.36 1.18 -2.90
CA ILE A 113 6.44 0.53 -3.84
C ILE A 113 7.23 -0.22 -4.92
N MET A 114 8.21 0.46 -5.54
CA MET A 114 9.03 -0.11 -6.61
C MET A 114 9.81 -1.33 -6.14
N THR A 115 10.48 -1.23 -5.02
CA THR A 115 11.29 -2.33 -4.47
C THR A 115 10.41 -3.54 -4.16
N PHE A 116 9.23 -3.30 -3.59
CA PHE A 116 8.31 -4.38 -3.25
C PHE A 116 7.76 -5.09 -4.49
N ILE A 117 7.19 -4.33 -5.43
CA ILE A 117 6.56 -4.88 -6.65
C ILE A 117 7.60 -5.53 -7.56
N SER A 118 8.82 -4.98 -7.59
CA SER A 118 9.90 -5.50 -8.42
C SER A 118 10.55 -6.78 -7.89
N ASN A 119 10.30 -7.14 -6.63
CA ASN A 119 10.88 -8.35 -6.06
C ASN A 119 10.04 -9.59 -6.41
N PRO A 120 10.55 -10.52 -7.27
CA PRO A 120 9.82 -11.72 -7.70
C PRO A 120 9.57 -12.71 -6.56
N ASN A 121 10.29 -12.59 -5.46
CA ASN A 121 10.09 -13.45 -4.29
C ASN A 121 8.91 -12.99 -3.44
N LEU A 122 8.52 -11.71 -3.53
CA LEU A 122 7.40 -11.14 -2.80
C LEU A 122 6.15 -11.10 -3.68
N VAL A 123 6.28 -10.58 -4.90
CA VAL A 123 5.21 -10.49 -5.90
C VAL A 123 5.57 -11.44 -7.05
N ARG A 124 5.12 -12.66 -6.96
CA ARG A 124 5.43 -13.70 -7.94
C ARG A 124 4.70 -13.45 -9.26
N PRO A 125 5.36 -13.60 -10.40
CA PRO A 125 4.75 -13.34 -11.70
C PRO A 125 3.69 -14.36 -12.11
N ASP A 126 3.65 -15.53 -11.50
CA ASP A 126 2.70 -16.61 -11.73
C ASP A 126 1.52 -16.61 -10.74
N GLN A 127 1.46 -15.66 -9.83
CA GLN A 127 0.43 -15.56 -8.81
C GLN A 127 -0.15 -14.15 -8.75
N LYS A 128 -1.46 -14.09 -8.51
CA LYS A 128 -2.16 -12.81 -8.38
C LYS A 128 -1.91 -12.16 -7.03
N THR A 129 -1.79 -10.84 -7.03
CA THR A 129 -1.62 -10.02 -5.83
C THR A 129 -2.59 -8.83 -5.85
N VAL A 130 -3.23 -8.55 -4.72
CA VAL A 130 -3.94 -7.28 -4.50
C VAL A 130 -2.94 -6.26 -3.95
N LEU A 131 -2.81 -5.12 -4.62
CA LEU A 131 -2.07 -3.97 -4.16
C LEU A 131 -3.03 -2.84 -3.82
N ALA A 132 -3.05 -2.43 -2.56
CA ALA A 132 -3.81 -1.29 -2.06
C ALA A 132 -2.86 -0.21 -1.53
N LEU A 133 -3.11 1.03 -1.92
CA LEU A 133 -2.30 2.19 -1.56
C LEU A 133 -3.17 3.30 -1.02
N THR A 134 -2.76 3.93 0.08
CA THR A 134 -3.32 5.21 0.53
C THR A 134 -2.22 6.24 0.75
N PHE A 135 -2.50 7.49 0.41
CA PHE A 135 -1.61 8.63 0.67
C PHE A 135 -2.37 9.95 0.57
N GLN A 136 -1.85 11.00 1.18
CA GLN A 136 -2.47 12.32 1.11
C GLN A 136 -2.32 12.92 -0.29
N LYS A 137 -3.36 13.65 -0.72
CA LYS A 137 -3.25 14.54 -1.87
C LYS A 137 -2.16 15.58 -1.59
N ALA A 138 -1.15 15.63 -2.45
CA ALA A 138 -0.08 16.59 -2.30
C ALA A 138 -0.61 18.03 -2.41
N ASN A 139 -0.06 18.94 -1.61
CA ASN A 139 -0.16 20.37 -1.86
C ASN A 139 0.62 20.73 -3.13
N ARG A 140 0.61 22.00 -3.54
CA ARG A 140 1.29 22.45 -4.78
C ARG A 140 2.76 22.00 -4.88
N GLN A 141 3.51 22.10 -3.79
CA GLN A 141 4.92 21.69 -3.77
C GLN A 141 5.10 20.16 -3.95
N GLY A 142 4.22 19.36 -3.32
CA GLY A 142 4.23 17.93 -3.51
C GLY A 142 3.82 17.50 -4.92
N LYS A 143 2.90 18.24 -5.58
CA LYS A 143 2.49 17.98 -6.96
C LYS A 143 3.66 18.08 -7.94
N ASP A 144 4.42 19.15 -7.86
CA ASP A 144 5.57 19.39 -8.76
C ASP A 144 6.64 18.30 -8.55
N ARG A 145 6.90 17.93 -7.31
CA ARG A 145 7.86 16.89 -6.97
C ARG A 145 7.44 15.51 -7.49
N VAL A 146 6.17 15.14 -7.38
CA VAL A 146 5.67 13.86 -7.93
C VAL A 146 5.77 13.85 -9.46
N LEU A 147 5.46 14.98 -10.12
CA LEU A 147 5.59 15.08 -11.57
C LEU A 147 7.04 14.98 -12.04
N ASP A 148 7.99 15.55 -11.29
CA ASP A 148 9.41 15.42 -11.59
C ASP A 148 9.88 13.96 -11.45
N LEU A 149 9.47 13.27 -10.40
CA LEU A 149 9.74 11.83 -10.21
C LEU A 149 9.14 10.97 -11.33
N VAL A 150 7.93 11.29 -11.78
CA VAL A 150 7.31 10.63 -12.93
C VAL A 150 8.15 10.83 -14.18
N LYS A 151 8.67 12.03 -14.44
CA LYS A 151 9.55 12.31 -15.58
C LYS A 151 10.89 11.57 -15.50
N GLU A 152 11.50 11.49 -14.30
CA GLU A 152 12.75 10.76 -14.09
C GLU A 152 12.61 9.25 -14.35
N ILE A 153 11.45 8.67 -14.00
CA ILE A 153 11.19 7.24 -14.16
C ILE A 153 10.74 6.90 -15.60
N TRP A 154 10.02 7.82 -16.27
CA TRP A 154 9.52 7.64 -17.63
C TRP A 154 9.90 8.81 -18.51
N ASP A 155 10.85 8.57 -19.38
CA ASP A 155 11.36 9.50 -20.39
C ASP A 155 10.35 9.79 -21.53
N GLU A 156 9.08 9.46 -21.34
CA GLU A 156 8.01 9.63 -22.32
C GLU A 156 6.99 10.69 -21.90
N GLY A 157 7.24 11.78 -22.35
CA GLY A 157 6.70 13.08 -22.65
C GLY A 157 5.23 13.46 -22.51
N GLU A 158 4.34 12.80 -21.86
CA GLU A 158 3.02 13.37 -21.55
C GLU A 158 2.99 14.02 -20.18
N ILE A 159 2.96 15.34 -20.18
CA ILE A 159 2.75 16.15 -18.97
C ILE A 159 1.33 15.91 -18.48
N VAL A 160 1.19 15.07 -17.46
CA VAL A 160 -0.09 14.87 -16.80
C VAL A 160 -0.34 16.06 -15.87
N ASN A 161 -1.32 16.89 -16.23
CA ASN A 161 -1.64 18.11 -15.49
C ASN A 161 -2.33 17.87 -14.14
N ASP A 162 -2.81 16.65 -13.87
CA ASP A 162 -3.47 16.25 -12.65
C ASP A 162 -2.62 15.21 -11.91
N ILE A 163 -2.26 15.48 -10.65
CA ILE A 163 -1.50 14.55 -9.81
C ILE A 163 -2.22 13.21 -9.63
N LYS A 164 -3.55 13.21 -9.66
CA LYS A 164 -4.38 12.01 -9.61
C LYS A 164 -4.07 11.12 -10.80
N SER A 165 -4.16 11.66 -12.01
CA SER A 165 -3.88 10.94 -13.24
C SER A 165 -2.40 10.55 -13.33
N ALA A 166 -1.48 11.45 -12.94
CA ALA A 166 -0.04 11.15 -12.91
C ALA A 166 0.28 9.98 -11.99
N THR A 167 -0.27 9.98 -10.78
CA THR A 167 -0.04 8.89 -9.83
C THR A 167 -0.66 7.58 -10.30
N GLY A 168 -1.87 7.61 -10.86
CA GLY A 168 -2.53 6.44 -11.43
C GLY A 168 -1.75 5.85 -12.60
N VAL A 169 -1.32 6.68 -13.53
CA VAL A 169 -0.47 6.26 -14.68
C VAL A 169 0.84 5.68 -14.18
N MET A 170 1.51 6.36 -13.25
CA MET A 170 2.75 5.89 -12.64
C MET A 170 2.59 4.48 -12.08
N ILE A 171 1.67 4.27 -11.14
CA ILE A 171 1.49 2.98 -10.48
C ILE A 171 1.06 1.91 -11.48
N THR A 172 0.16 2.25 -12.41
CA THR A 172 -0.25 1.32 -13.47
C THR A 172 0.95 0.88 -14.33
N ASN A 173 1.82 1.80 -14.72
CA ASN A 173 2.99 1.45 -15.52
C ASN A 173 4.02 0.67 -14.71
N LEU A 174 4.28 1.03 -13.46
CA LEU A 174 5.15 0.27 -12.57
C LEU A 174 4.70 -1.18 -12.42
N CYS A 175 3.41 -1.37 -12.25
CA CYS A 175 2.83 -2.69 -12.16
C CYS A 175 2.90 -3.45 -13.51
N LYS A 176 2.75 -2.77 -14.66
CA LYS A 176 2.87 -3.40 -16.01
C LYS A 176 4.26 -3.96 -16.32
N ILE A 177 5.31 -3.44 -15.68
CA ILE A 177 6.67 -3.98 -15.85
C ILE A 177 6.75 -5.44 -15.39
N ARG A 178 5.86 -5.84 -14.49
CA ARG A 178 5.86 -7.18 -13.88
C ARG A 178 4.76 -8.10 -14.35
N SER A 179 3.55 -7.58 -14.50
CA SER A 179 2.36 -8.38 -14.69
C SER A 179 1.28 -7.56 -15.37
N LYS A 180 0.26 -8.21 -15.87
CA LYS A 180 -0.97 -7.54 -16.24
C LYS A 180 -1.59 -6.90 -15.00
N VAL A 181 -2.01 -5.65 -15.11
CA VAL A 181 -2.61 -4.89 -14.02
C VAL A 181 -4.06 -4.56 -14.34
N THR A 182 -4.92 -4.87 -13.38
CA THR A 182 -6.31 -4.43 -13.39
C THR A 182 -6.49 -3.39 -12.30
N ALA A 183 -6.81 -2.14 -12.69
CA ALA A 183 -7.24 -1.13 -11.73
C ALA A 183 -8.67 -1.45 -11.31
N VAL A 184 -8.89 -1.67 -10.02
CA VAL A 184 -10.19 -2.05 -9.45
C VAL A 184 -10.92 -0.83 -8.92
N GLU A 185 -10.23 0.01 -8.15
CA GLU A 185 -10.84 1.17 -7.50
C GLU A 185 -9.86 2.33 -7.40
N TYR A 186 -10.40 3.53 -7.52
CA TYR A 186 -9.70 4.76 -7.26
C TYR A 186 -10.65 5.76 -6.60
N LEU A 187 -10.37 6.12 -5.34
CA LEU A 187 -11.19 7.02 -4.56
C LEU A 187 -10.38 8.19 -4.01
N GLU A 188 -10.94 9.39 -4.15
CA GLU A 188 -10.53 10.55 -3.36
C GLU A 188 -11.50 10.70 -2.19
N TYR A 189 -11.00 10.73 -0.97
CA TYR A 189 -11.81 10.88 0.22
C TYR A 189 -11.22 11.89 1.20
N LYS A 190 -12.08 12.49 2.01
CA LYS A 190 -11.66 13.32 3.13
C LYS A 190 -11.88 12.55 4.43
N ASN A 191 -10.86 12.54 5.26
CA ASN A 191 -11.02 12.12 6.62
C ASN A 191 -11.63 13.30 7.42
N ASN A 192 -12.62 13.02 8.28
CA ASN A 192 -13.34 14.04 9.05
C ASN A 192 -12.46 15.01 9.85
N ASN A 193 -11.22 14.62 10.13
CA ASN A 193 -10.26 15.42 10.91
C ASN A 193 -9.02 15.84 10.10
N SER A 194 -9.01 15.65 8.78
CA SER A 194 -7.89 16.06 7.91
C SER A 194 -8.34 17.20 6.99
N SER A 195 -7.54 18.26 6.94
CA SER A 195 -7.74 19.34 5.96
C SER A 195 -7.39 18.93 4.52
N SER A 196 -6.59 17.87 4.36
CA SER A 196 -6.13 17.38 3.06
C SER A 196 -6.87 16.12 2.65
N PRO A 197 -7.35 16.05 1.39
CA PRO A 197 -7.92 14.82 0.86
C PRO A 197 -6.88 13.69 0.82
N MET A 198 -7.37 12.47 0.92
CA MET A 198 -6.60 11.25 0.79
C MET A 198 -6.95 10.56 -0.53
N TYR A 199 -6.02 9.85 -1.09
CA TYR A 199 -6.25 8.92 -2.19
C TYR A 199 -6.21 7.48 -1.69
N PHE A 200 -7.10 6.67 -2.24
CA PHE A 200 -7.06 5.23 -2.15
C PHE A 200 -7.01 4.65 -3.56
N MET A 201 -6.10 3.73 -3.78
CA MET A 201 -5.94 3.02 -5.05
C MET A 201 -5.90 1.53 -4.79
N LEU A 202 -6.63 0.77 -5.60
CA LEU A 202 -6.73 -0.68 -5.48
C LEU A 202 -6.48 -1.32 -6.85
N PHE A 203 -5.54 -2.25 -6.89
CA PHE A 203 -5.11 -2.95 -8.10
C PHE A 203 -5.09 -4.45 -7.86
N VAL A 204 -5.33 -5.20 -8.93
CA VAL A 204 -4.98 -6.61 -9.02
C VAL A 204 -3.83 -6.75 -10.00
N LEU A 205 -2.74 -7.34 -9.54
CA LEU A 205 -1.54 -7.69 -10.30
C LEU A 205 -1.66 -9.15 -10.71
N GLU A 206 -1.58 -9.44 -12.04
CA GLU A 206 -1.64 -10.79 -12.61
C GLU A 206 -0.37 -11.14 -13.39
#